data_b741fbfdec05a3e7b8b6aea0474f9f8f
#
_entry.id   b741fbfdec05a3e7b8b6aea0474f9f8f
#
_cell.length_a   1.000
_cell.length_b   1.000
_cell.length_c   1.000
_cell.angle_alpha   90.00
_cell.angle_beta   90.00
_cell.angle_gamma   90.00
#
_symmetry.space_group_name_H-M   'P 1'
#
loop_
_entity.id
_entity.type
_entity.pdbx_description
1 polymer ?
#
loop_
_entity_poly.entity_id
_entity_poly.type
_entity_poly.pdbx_seq_one_letter_code
_entity_poly.pdbx_strand_id
1 'polypeptide(L)'
;MKSKTTFSINQSSMAFLIGMLLCISSVSITVSAQNMQDTIIAHFNLLEKVPQEKLYLHLDKPFYGAGEKIWFKGYLVNAVTHQDNTQSNFIITELVNRSDSIIERRKIRRDSLGFHNAFSLPPTLPAGDYYLRGYSNWMLNQEPEFFYSHNLKIGNSIDNTIVSTIEYQQEDETHYTAKIKFTSNTQETFNNTTIRYRYIENGK
;
A
#
# COMPACT_ATOMS: atom_id res chain seq x y z
N MET A 1 -13.65 -71.40 47.71
CA MET A 1 -14.59 -70.39 48.20
C MET A 1 -14.05 -68.99 47.78
N LYS A 2 -14.64 -68.35 46.76
CA LYS A 2 -14.27 -66.97 46.32
C LYS A 2 -15.24 -66.01 47.00
N SER A 3 -14.74 -65.20 47.93
CA SER A 3 -15.48 -64.12 48.55
C SER A 3 -15.62 -62.99 47.60
N LYS A 4 -16.87 -62.62 47.21
CA LYS A 4 -17.18 -61.40 46.46
C LYS A 4 -17.43 -60.27 47.46
N THR A 5 -16.51 -59.34 47.56
CA THR A 5 -16.71 -58.10 48.33
C THR A 5 -17.47 -57.14 47.45
N THR A 6 -18.74 -56.91 47.74
CA THR A 6 -19.56 -55.82 47.03
C THR A 6 -19.33 -54.53 47.77
N PHE A 7 -18.75 -53.59 47.10
CA PHE A 7 -18.57 -52.22 47.58
C PHE A 7 -19.83 -51.41 47.27
N SER A 8 -20.58 -50.99 48.27
CA SER A 8 -21.76 -50.16 48.13
C SER A 8 -21.36 -48.69 48.38
N ILE A 9 -21.37 -47.90 47.34
CA ILE A 9 -21.14 -46.43 47.43
C ILE A 9 -22.49 -45.78 47.72
N ASN A 10 -22.60 -45.08 48.86
CA ASN A 10 -23.80 -44.36 49.27
C ASN A 10 -24.04 -43.14 48.30
N GLN A 11 -25.29 -42.90 47.89
CA GLN A 11 -25.68 -41.83 46.95
C GLN A 11 -25.17 -40.44 47.35
N SER A 12 -25.08 -40.13 48.63
CA SER A 12 -24.53 -38.90 49.19
C SER A 12 -23.03 -38.72 48.91
N SER A 13 -22.24 -39.81 48.98
CA SER A 13 -20.80 -39.82 48.72
C SER A 13 -20.51 -39.61 47.22
N MET A 14 -21.38 -40.12 46.33
CA MET A 14 -21.24 -39.96 44.89
C MET A 14 -21.56 -38.51 44.45
N ALA A 15 -22.57 -37.87 45.04
CA ALA A 15 -22.88 -36.47 44.79
C ALA A 15 -21.75 -35.52 45.23
N PHE A 16 -21.08 -35.83 46.35
CA PHE A 16 -19.96 -35.05 46.86
C PHE A 16 -18.71 -35.18 45.96
N LEU A 17 -18.44 -36.36 45.43
CA LEU A 17 -17.34 -36.60 44.47
C LEU A 17 -17.58 -35.92 43.14
N ILE A 18 -18.81 -35.92 42.62
CA ILE A 18 -19.16 -35.21 41.39
C ILE A 18 -19.06 -33.68 41.55
N GLY A 19 -19.50 -33.14 42.69
CA GLY A 19 -19.35 -31.71 43.01
C GLY A 19 -17.89 -31.26 43.09
N MET A 20 -17.03 -32.09 43.72
CA MET A 20 -15.60 -31.82 43.82
C MET A 20 -14.89 -31.87 42.44
N LEU A 21 -15.29 -32.81 41.57
CA LEU A 21 -14.75 -32.93 40.22
C LEU A 21 -15.14 -31.70 39.32
N LEU A 22 -16.35 -31.18 39.46
CA LEU A 22 -16.82 -29.98 38.79
C LEU A 22 -16.10 -28.70 39.23
N CYS A 23 -15.77 -28.56 40.51
CA CYS A 23 -14.98 -27.44 41.03
C CYS A 23 -13.53 -27.47 40.53
N ILE A 24 -12.91 -28.63 40.38
CA ILE A 24 -11.54 -28.74 39.88
C ILE A 24 -11.46 -28.36 38.37
N SER A 25 -12.46 -28.66 37.56
CA SER A 25 -12.51 -28.31 36.14
C SER A 25 -12.69 -26.80 35.90
N SER A 26 -13.36 -26.06 36.77
CA SER A 26 -13.57 -24.62 36.63
C SER A 26 -12.30 -23.80 36.95
N VAL A 27 -11.45 -24.30 37.86
CA VAL A 27 -10.17 -23.62 38.21
C VAL A 27 -9.16 -23.67 37.05
N SER A 28 -9.15 -24.76 36.28
CA SER A 28 -8.19 -24.91 35.15
C SER A 28 -8.43 -23.94 33.99
N ILE A 29 -9.68 -23.53 33.78
CA ILE A 29 -10.03 -22.60 32.66
C ILE A 29 -9.59 -21.17 33.01
N THR A 30 -9.69 -20.75 34.26
CA THR A 30 -9.30 -19.40 34.66
C THR A 30 -7.78 -19.17 34.61
N VAL A 31 -6.98 -20.18 34.94
CA VAL A 31 -5.51 -20.09 34.88
C VAL A 31 -5.01 -19.94 33.45
N SER A 32 -5.62 -20.62 32.48
CA SER A 32 -5.23 -20.49 31.08
C SER A 32 -5.55 -19.11 30.49
N ALA A 33 -6.64 -18.47 30.88
CA ALA A 33 -7.03 -17.15 30.42
C ALA A 33 -6.10 -16.04 30.97
N GLN A 34 -5.69 -16.13 32.21
CA GLN A 34 -4.73 -15.20 32.82
C GLN A 34 -3.35 -15.27 32.16
N ASN A 35 -2.85 -16.45 31.88
CA ASN A 35 -1.55 -16.61 31.19
C ASN A 35 -1.55 -15.97 29.75
N MET A 36 -2.67 -16.01 29.05
CA MET A 36 -2.78 -15.39 27.75
C MET A 36 -2.74 -13.85 27.85
N GLN A 37 -3.47 -13.27 28.81
CA GLN A 37 -3.44 -11.82 29.04
C GLN A 37 -2.06 -11.32 29.44
N ASP A 38 -1.39 -12.02 30.37
CA ASP A 38 -0.05 -11.64 30.79
C ASP A 38 0.96 -11.73 29.66
N THR A 39 0.85 -12.71 28.79
CA THR A 39 1.70 -12.86 27.60
C THR A 39 1.47 -11.71 26.61
N ILE A 40 0.21 -11.33 26.36
CA ILE A 40 -0.14 -10.21 25.48
C ILE A 40 0.39 -8.90 26.06
N ILE A 41 0.17 -8.63 27.34
CA ILE A 41 0.64 -7.42 28.02
C ILE A 41 2.18 -7.36 28.01
N ALA A 42 2.86 -8.47 28.28
CA ALA A 42 4.31 -8.55 28.21
C ALA A 42 4.83 -8.25 26.79
N HIS A 43 4.14 -8.74 25.77
CA HIS A 43 4.49 -8.45 24.39
C HIS A 43 4.30 -6.95 24.03
N PHE A 44 3.19 -6.35 24.43
CA PHE A 44 2.99 -4.90 24.25
C PHE A 44 4.03 -4.06 24.98
N ASN A 45 4.36 -4.41 26.24
CA ASN A 45 5.40 -3.72 27.01
C ASN A 45 6.80 -3.86 26.37
N LEU A 46 7.04 -4.96 25.66
CA LEU A 46 8.27 -5.14 24.88
C LEU A 46 8.28 -4.26 23.63
N LEU A 47 7.17 -4.18 22.92
CA LEU A 47 7.01 -3.33 21.74
C LEU A 47 7.16 -1.82 22.08
N GLU A 48 6.66 -1.39 23.25
CA GLU A 48 6.86 0.00 23.71
C GLU A 48 8.33 0.33 23.97
N LYS A 49 9.15 -0.65 24.34
CA LYS A 49 10.60 -0.45 24.58
C LYS A 49 11.42 -0.44 23.31
N VAL A 50 10.90 -0.99 22.22
CA VAL A 50 11.56 -0.96 20.92
C VAL A 50 11.16 0.33 20.20
N PRO A 51 12.09 1.24 19.92
CA PRO A 51 11.75 2.47 19.19
C PRO A 51 11.19 2.07 17.80
N GLN A 52 9.99 2.51 17.53
CA GLN A 52 9.35 2.35 16.23
C GLN A 52 9.31 3.71 15.54
N GLU A 53 9.65 3.73 14.26
CA GLU A 53 9.60 4.94 13.46
C GLU A 53 8.45 4.88 12.47
N LYS A 54 7.84 6.04 12.21
CA LYS A 54 6.79 6.21 11.22
C LYS A 54 7.13 7.40 10.34
N LEU A 55 7.15 7.17 9.04
CA LEU A 55 7.40 8.19 8.03
C LEU A 55 6.10 8.61 7.37
N TYR A 56 5.94 9.92 7.16
CA TYR A 56 4.92 10.51 6.31
C TYR A 56 5.58 11.46 5.31
N LEU A 57 5.17 11.40 4.04
CA LEU A 57 5.60 12.33 2.99
C LEU A 57 4.44 13.24 2.61
N HIS A 58 4.63 14.52 2.75
CA HIS A 58 3.70 15.54 2.27
C HIS A 58 4.13 15.99 0.88
N LEU A 59 3.26 15.87 -0.11
CA LEU A 59 3.50 16.21 -1.50
C LEU A 59 2.88 17.57 -1.82
N ASP A 60 3.44 18.26 -2.79
CA ASP A 60 2.96 19.57 -3.26
C ASP A 60 1.71 19.48 -4.13
N LYS A 61 1.47 18.34 -4.80
CA LYS A 61 0.34 18.13 -5.71
C LYS A 61 -0.25 16.72 -5.57
N PRO A 62 -1.53 16.53 -5.93
CA PRO A 62 -2.18 15.21 -5.94
C PRO A 62 -1.91 14.41 -7.23
N PHE A 63 -1.43 15.04 -8.32
CA PHE A 63 -1.07 14.42 -9.59
C PHE A 63 0.02 15.21 -10.29
N TYR A 64 0.72 14.59 -11.23
CA TYR A 64 1.88 15.18 -11.90
C TYR A 64 1.87 14.87 -13.40
N GLY A 65 2.54 15.73 -14.18
CA GLY A 65 2.86 15.47 -15.58
C GLY A 65 4.29 14.97 -15.74
N ALA A 66 4.54 14.16 -16.78
CA ALA A 66 5.91 13.85 -17.19
C ALA A 66 6.68 15.15 -17.49
N GLY A 67 7.94 15.24 -17.06
CA GLY A 67 8.75 16.45 -17.12
C GLY A 67 8.61 17.37 -15.91
N GLU A 68 7.64 17.15 -15.02
CA GLU A 68 7.50 17.94 -13.80
C GLU A 68 8.39 17.42 -12.64
N LYS A 69 8.32 18.12 -11.52
CA LYS A 69 8.97 17.70 -10.27
C LYS A 69 7.92 17.36 -9.21
N ILE A 70 8.15 16.27 -8.50
CA ILE A 70 7.41 15.89 -7.31
C ILE A 70 8.17 16.45 -6.11
N TRP A 71 7.73 17.58 -5.58
CA TRP A 71 8.30 18.13 -4.35
C TRP A 71 7.66 17.46 -3.15
N PHE A 72 8.46 17.14 -2.16
CA PHE A 72 7.94 16.56 -0.93
C PHE A 72 8.73 16.99 0.31
N LYS A 73 8.03 16.94 1.44
CA LYS A 73 8.58 17.07 2.79
C LYS A 73 8.28 15.82 3.59
N GLY A 74 9.32 15.25 4.21
CA GLY A 74 9.22 14.06 5.05
C GLY A 74 9.13 14.43 6.53
N TYR A 75 8.24 13.74 7.23
CA TYR A 75 8.06 13.80 8.68
C TYR A 75 8.32 12.42 9.24
N LEU A 76 9.43 12.27 9.98
CA LEU A 76 9.80 11.04 10.64
C LEU A 76 9.58 11.22 12.14
N VAL A 77 8.72 10.41 12.72
CA VAL A 77 8.34 10.47 14.13
C VAL A 77 8.40 9.09 14.77
N ASN A 78 8.44 9.06 16.10
CA ASN A 78 8.17 7.82 16.82
C ASN A 78 6.73 7.38 16.56
N ALA A 79 6.53 6.11 16.20
CA ALA A 79 5.22 5.60 15.78
C ALA A 79 4.18 5.59 16.89
N VAL A 80 4.61 5.51 18.16
CA VAL A 80 3.74 5.43 19.36
C VAL A 80 3.47 6.83 19.92
N THR A 81 4.53 7.60 20.16
CA THR A 81 4.41 8.92 20.83
C THR A 81 4.16 10.07 19.86
N HIS A 82 4.36 9.86 18.57
CA HIS A 82 4.34 10.87 17.50
C HIS A 82 5.30 12.05 17.71
N GLN A 83 6.29 11.86 18.56
CA GLN A 83 7.32 12.87 18.82
C GLN A 83 8.52 12.70 17.90
N ASP A 84 9.26 13.80 17.71
CA ASP A 84 10.48 13.84 16.89
C ASP A 84 11.71 13.33 17.68
N ASN A 85 11.63 12.10 18.17
CA ASN A 85 12.71 11.41 18.90
C ASN A 85 13.13 10.13 18.19
N THR A 86 13.42 10.23 16.91
CA THR A 86 13.74 9.09 16.05
C THR A 86 15.22 8.71 16.09
N GLN A 87 15.53 7.44 15.77
CA GLN A 87 16.88 6.92 15.71
C GLN A 87 17.58 7.23 14.38
N SER A 88 16.78 7.45 13.33
CA SER A 88 17.30 7.62 11.98
C SER A 88 17.55 9.08 11.62
N ASN A 89 18.75 9.36 11.10
CA ASN A 89 19.14 10.69 10.61
C ASN A 89 18.95 10.85 9.09
N PHE A 90 18.47 9.83 8.40
CA PHE A 90 18.15 9.87 6.98
C PHE A 90 16.96 8.98 6.67
N ILE A 91 16.28 9.33 5.60
CA ILE A 91 15.21 8.54 5.01
C ILE A 91 15.59 8.13 3.59
N ILE A 92 15.00 7.05 3.13
CA ILE A 92 15.06 6.60 1.74
C ILE A 92 13.68 6.81 1.15
N THR A 93 13.62 7.40 -0.04
CA THR A 93 12.40 7.57 -0.81
C THR A 93 12.58 7.01 -2.19
N GLU A 94 11.57 6.38 -2.73
CA GLU A 94 11.60 5.70 -4.02
C GLU A 94 10.36 6.04 -4.82
N LEU A 95 10.56 6.39 -6.09
CA LEU A 95 9.49 6.42 -7.08
C LEU A 95 9.45 5.07 -7.77
N VAL A 96 8.29 4.41 -7.73
CA VAL A 96 8.12 3.03 -8.19
C VAL A 96 6.98 2.97 -9.19
N ASN A 97 7.12 2.16 -10.22
CA ASN A 97 6.07 1.93 -11.20
C ASN A 97 5.13 0.79 -10.76
N ARG A 98 4.05 0.58 -11.51
CA ARG A 98 3.06 -0.46 -11.23
C ARG A 98 3.61 -1.89 -11.23
N SER A 99 4.75 -2.14 -11.88
CA SER A 99 5.43 -3.43 -11.91
C SER A 99 6.45 -3.60 -10.79
N ASP A 100 6.37 -2.77 -9.74
CA ASP A 100 7.29 -2.73 -8.59
C ASP A 100 8.76 -2.44 -8.97
N SER A 101 8.99 -1.85 -10.15
CA SER A 101 10.33 -1.43 -10.56
C SER A 101 10.61 -0.02 -10.06
N ILE A 102 11.76 0.16 -9.43
CA ILE A 102 12.22 1.45 -8.91
C ILE A 102 12.70 2.31 -10.08
N ILE A 103 12.03 3.43 -10.31
CA ILE A 103 12.41 4.43 -11.32
C ILE A 103 13.55 5.29 -10.80
N GLU A 104 13.42 5.77 -9.56
CA GLU A 104 14.42 6.59 -8.91
C GLU A 104 14.40 6.36 -7.40
N ARG A 105 15.59 6.39 -6.77
CA ARG A 105 15.77 6.29 -5.31
C ARG A 105 16.57 7.47 -4.82
N ARG A 106 16.14 8.06 -3.71
CA ARG A 106 16.81 9.17 -3.02
C ARG A 106 17.09 8.80 -1.57
N LYS A 107 18.31 9.05 -1.11
CA LYS A 107 18.69 9.01 0.30
C LYS A 107 18.80 10.45 0.79
N ILE A 108 17.99 10.83 1.78
CA ILE A 108 17.83 12.20 2.23
C ILE A 108 18.24 12.28 3.69
N ARG A 109 19.22 13.11 3.96
CA ARG A 109 19.66 13.39 5.33
C ARG A 109 18.78 14.50 5.94
N ARG A 110 18.50 14.39 7.23
CA ARG A 110 17.83 15.45 7.99
C ARG A 110 18.72 16.69 8.06
N ASP A 111 18.15 17.84 7.81
CA ASP A 111 18.75 19.15 8.04
C ASP A 111 17.90 19.98 9.02
N SER A 112 18.17 21.29 9.12
CA SER A 112 17.44 22.22 10.00
C SER A 112 15.96 22.36 9.66
N LEU A 113 15.55 22.05 8.41
CA LEU A 113 14.18 22.10 7.93
C LEU A 113 13.50 20.72 7.92
N GLY A 114 14.21 19.67 8.32
CA GLY A 114 13.75 18.28 8.32
C GLY A 114 14.20 17.53 7.07
N PHE A 115 13.36 16.66 6.55
CA PHE A 115 13.61 15.92 5.30
C PHE A 115 12.84 16.58 4.16
N HIS A 116 13.52 17.03 3.13
CA HIS A 116 12.88 17.58 1.94
C HIS A 116 13.71 17.26 0.69
N ASN A 117 13.03 17.01 -0.41
CA ASN A 117 13.66 16.74 -1.70
C ASN A 117 12.62 16.82 -2.83
N ALA A 118 13.06 16.50 -4.05
CA ALA A 118 12.18 16.36 -5.20
C ALA A 118 12.63 15.22 -6.11
N PHE A 119 11.69 14.52 -6.74
CA PHE A 119 11.93 13.69 -7.91
C PHE A 119 11.73 14.51 -9.18
N SER A 120 12.65 14.42 -10.12
CA SER A 120 12.50 15.03 -11.45
C SER A 120 11.99 13.97 -12.41
N LEU A 121 10.74 14.10 -12.85
CA LEU A 121 10.14 13.14 -13.76
C LEU A 121 10.72 13.33 -15.17
N PRO A 122 11.22 12.27 -15.82
CA PRO A 122 11.63 12.34 -17.21
C PRO A 122 10.45 12.76 -18.11
N PRO A 123 10.63 13.59 -19.13
CA PRO A 123 9.57 13.91 -20.08
C PRO A 123 9.04 12.69 -20.84
N THR A 124 9.87 11.65 -20.95
CA THR A 124 9.55 10.38 -21.60
C THR A 124 8.92 9.35 -20.65
N LEU A 125 8.66 9.73 -19.38
CA LEU A 125 8.04 8.80 -18.43
C LEU A 125 6.63 8.46 -18.89
N PRO A 126 6.27 7.17 -19.07
CA PRO A 126 4.95 6.78 -19.53
C PRO A 126 3.84 7.27 -18.60
N ALA A 127 2.67 7.60 -19.15
CA ALA A 127 1.49 7.87 -18.34
C ALA A 127 1.04 6.60 -17.61
N GLY A 128 0.59 6.75 -16.36
CA GLY A 128 0.12 5.60 -15.58
C GLY A 128 0.08 5.83 -14.08
N ASP A 129 -0.10 4.71 -13.38
CA ASP A 129 -0.08 4.67 -11.93
C ASP A 129 1.33 4.35 -11.44
N TYR A 130 1.79 5.15 -10.52
CA TYR A 130 3.06 5.04 -9.81
C TYR A 130 2.79 5.09 -8.32
N TYR A 131 3.78 4.84 -7.51
CA TYR A 131 3.69 5.11 -6.09
C TYR A 131 5.03 5.59 -5.54
N LEU A 132 4.94 6.43 -4.50
CA LEU A 132 6.07 6.80 -3.68
C LEU A 132 6.13 5.86 -2.49
N ARG A 133 7.29 5.24 -2.30
CA ARG A 133 7.62 4.47 -1.12
C ARG A 133 8.66 5.22 -0.31
N GLY A 134 8.49 5.26 1.01
CA GLY A 134 9.40 5.95 1.89
C GLY A 134 9.62 5.18 3.20
N TYR A 135 10.86 5.12 3.66
CA TYR A 135 11.22 4.44 4.90
C TYR A 135 12.53 4.99 5.47
N SER A 136 12.75 4.81 6.76
CA SER A 136 14.02 5.06 7.41
C SER A 136 14.87 3.78 7.44
N ASN A 137 16.14 3.92 7.76
CA ASN A 137 17.00 2.75 7.95
C ASN A 137 16.54 1.86 9.11
N TRP A 138 15.96 2.46 10.15
CA TRP A 138 15.41 1.71 11.28
C TRP A 138 14.18 0.90 10.90
N MET A 139 13.32 1.44 10.05
CA MET A 139 12.12 0.77 9.55
C MET A 139 12.43 -0.49 8.72
N LEU A 140 13.65 -0.65 8.19
CA LEU A 140 14.08 -1.88 7.51
C LEU A 140 14.12 -3.12 8.43
N ASN A 141 14.08 -2.93 9.76
CA ASN A 141 13.93 -4.02 10.73
C ASN A 141 12.47 -4.47 10.90
N GLN A 142 11.54 -3.80 10.24
CA GLN A 142 10.11 -4.07 10.26
C GLN A 142 9.67 -4.62 8.90
N GLU A 143 8.44 -5.10 8.81
CA GLU A 143 7.88 -5.55 7.55
C GLU A 143 7.62 -4.37 6.59
N PRO A 144 7.72 -4.56 5.27
CA PRO A 144 7.51 -3.49 4.27
C PRO A 144 6.15 -2.81 4.35
N GLU A 145 5.17 -3.43 4.98
CA GLU A 145 3.83 -2.88 5.22
C GLU A 145 3.83 -1.63 6.11
N PHE A 146 4.87 -1.47 6.93
CA PHE A 146 5.04 -0.27 7.77
C PHE A 146 5.67 0.90 7.01
N PHE A 147 6.15 0.69 5.78
CA PHE A 147 6.70 1.78 4.98
C PHE A 147 5.61 2.72 4.52
N TYR A 148 5.95 3.99 4.40
CA TYR A 148 5.06 4.94 3.75
C TYR A 148 4.86 4.54 2.29
N SER A 149 3.61 4.50 1.85
CA SER A 149 3.25 4.28 0.45
C SER A 149 2.13 5.25 0.05
N HIS A 150 2.28 5.90 -1.09
CA HIS A 150 1.29 6.82 -1.64
C HIS A 150 1.18 6.66 -3.15
N ASN A 151 -0.02 6.36 -3.62
CA ASN A 151 -0.30 6.20 -5.04
C ASN A 151 -0.32 7.55 -5.74
N LEU A 152 0.33 7.63 -6.89
CA LEU A 152 0.42 8.81 -7.75
C LEU A 152 -0.09 8.51 -9.14
N LYS A 153 -0.83 9.45 -9.71
CA LYS A 153 -1.12 9.44 -11.15
C LYS A 153 -0.18 10.38 -11.86
N ILE A 154 0.52 9.85 -12.87
CA ILE A 154 1.39 10.64 -13.75
C ILE A 154 0.77 10.62 -15.14
N GLY A 155 0.49 11.81 -15.67
CA GLY A 155 0.06 12.01 -17.06
C GLY A 155 1.26 12.26 -17.95
N ASN A 156 1.16 11.85 -19.22
CA ASN A 156 2.12 12.25 -20.24
C ASN A 156 1.37 12.71 -21.49
N SER A 157 1.49 13.98 -21.83
CA SER A 157 0.84 14.54 -23.02
C SER A 157 1.42 13.98 -24.33
N ILE A 158 2.64 13.42 -24.27
CA ILE A 158 3.32 12.82 -25.43
C ILE A 158 2.82 11.39 -25.67
N ASP A 159 2.29 10.74 -24.66
CA ASP A 159 1.76 9.36 -24.75
C ASP A 159 0.45 9.25 -25.53
N ASN A 160 -0.22 10.35 -25.86
CA ASN A 160 -1.26 10.38 -26.88
C ASN A 160 -0.61 10.21 -28.24
N THR A 161 -0.21 8.98 -28.52
CA THR A 161 0.59 8.62 -29.71
C THR A 161 -0.17 8.69 -31.01
N ILE A 162 -1.50 8.82 -30.97
CA ILE A 162 -2.36 8.81 -32.16
C ILE A 162 -3.12 10.12 -32.26
N VAL A 163 -2.85 10.86 -33.31
CA VAL A 163 -3.62 12.03 -33.72
C VAL A 163 -4.47 11.65 -34.93
N SER A 164 -5.77 11.91 -34.87
CA SER A 164 -6.67 11.73 -36.01
C SER A 164 -6.95 13.08 -36.70
N THR A 165 -6.81 13.13 -37.98
CA THR A 165 -7.25 14.25 -38.83
C THR A 165 -8.38 13.76 -39.72
N ILE A 166 -9.49 14.49 -39.80
CA ILE A 166 -10.65 14.13 -40.62
C ILE A 166 -10.77 15.16 -41.73
N GLU A 167 -10.75 14.70 -42.97
CA GLU A 167 -11.01 15.50 -44.14
C GLU A 167 -12.32 15.04 -44.77
N TYR A 168 -13.24 15.95 -45.02
CA TYR A 168 -14.51 15.69 -45.70
C TYR A 168 -14.37 16.07 -47.16
N GLN A 169 -14.72 15.12 -48.01
CA GLN A 169 -14.80 15.34 -49.49
C GLN A 169 -16.26 15.16 -49.91
N GLN A 170 -16.82 16.16 -50.55
CA GLN A 170 -18.14 16.07 -51.14
C GLN A 170 -18.01 15.38 -52.50
N GLU A 171 -18.69 14.28 -52.73
CA GLU A 171 -18.68 13.54 -53.99
C GLU A 171 -19.82 13.97 -54.91
N ASP A 172 -20.98 14.28 -54.31
CA ASP A 172 -22.14 14.86 -55.01
C ASP A 172 -22.98 15.72 -54.06
N GLU A 173 -24.17 16.18 -54.50
CA GLU A 173 -25.03 17.06 -53.67
C GLU A 173 -25.51 16.43 -52.37
N THR A 174 -25.45 15.11 -52.22
CA THR A 174 -26.02 14.35 -51.08
C THR A 174 -25.00 13.45 -50.40
N HIS A 175 -23.85 13.18 -51.02
CA HIS A 175 -22.85 12.23 -50.52
C HIS A 175 -21.56 12.92 -50.14
N TYR A 176 -21.11 12.62 -48.91
CA TYR A 176 -19.83 13.06 -48.37
C TYR A 176 -19.00 11.86 -47.95
N THR A 177 -17.74 11.85 -48.39
CA THR A 177 -16.76 10.88 -47.90
C THR A 177 -15.89 11.50 -46.82
N ALA A 178 -15.78 10.86 -45.65
CA ALA A 178 -14.88 11.28 -44.60
C ALA A 178 -13.60 10.45 -44.66
N LYS A 179 -12.48 11.10 -44.95
CA LYS A 179 -11.16 10.49 -44.92
C LYS A 179 -10.51 10.72 -43.56
N ILE A 180 -10.34 9.66 -42.77
CA ILE A 180 -9.71 9.73 -41.45
C ILE A 180 -8.25 9.32 -41.59
N LYS A 181 -7.33 10.22 -41.26
CA LYS A 181 -5.90 9.95 -41.22
C LYS A 181 -5.45 9.85 -39.79
N PHE A 182 -4.85 8.74 -39.43
CA PHE A 182 -4.22 8.57 -38.13
C PHE A 182 -2.70 8.75 -38.29
N THR A 183 -2.11 9.58 -37.44
CA THR A 183 -0.68 9.81 -37.41
C THR A 183 -0.14 9.56 -36.02
N SER A 184 1.07 9.01 -35.91
CA SER A 184 1.77 8.87 -34.63
C SER A 184 2.64 10.09 -34.38
N ASN A 185 2.63 10.63 -33.16
CA ASN A 185 3.57 11.67 -32.74
C ASN A 185 4.98 11.12 -32.46
N THR A 186 5.15 9.80 -32.37
CA THR A 186 6.40 9.13 -31.98
C THR A 186 7.19 8.55 -33.17
N GLN A 187 6.86 8.85 -34.40
CA GLN A 187 7.47 8.25 -35.61
C GLN A 187 7.38 6.72 -35.70
N GLU A 188 6.67 6.07 -34.79
CA GLU A 188 6.42 4.64 -34.87
C GLU A 188 5.36 4.32 -35.94
N THR A 189 5.65 3.35 -36.77
CA THR A 189 4.67 2.84 -37.75
C THR A 189 3.64 1.97 -37.04
N PHE A 190 2.35 2.22 -37.32
CA PHE A 190 1.23 1.39 -36.78
C PHE A 190 1.22 0.00 -37.43
N ASN A 191 2.17 -0.85 -37.08
CA ASN A 191 2.19 -2.22 -37.54
C ASN A 191 1.25 -3.06 -36.63
N ASN A 192 0.22 -3.66 -37.23
CA ASN A 192 -0.77 -4.52 -36.55
C ASN A 192 -1.58 -3.85 -35.41
N THR A 193 -1.84 -2.56 -35.51
CA THR A 193 -2.65 -1.85 -34.52
C THR A 193 -4.11 -1.82 -34.91
N THR A 194 -5.01 -2.26 -34.02
CA THR A 194 -6.47 -2.18 -34.25
C THR A 194 -6.98 -0.85 -33.73
N ILE A 195 -7.53 -0.03 -34.59
CA ILE A 195 -8.17 1.26 -34.25
C ILE A 195 -9.68 1.01 -34.16
N ARG A 196 -10.27 1.30 -33.01
CA ARG A 196 -11.73 1.28 -32.82
C ARG A 196 -12.24 2.70 -32.89
N TYR A 197 -13.24 2.96 -33.73
CA TYR A 197 -13.90 4.26 -33.86
C TYR A 197 -15.42 4.10 -33.71
N ARG A 198 -16.08 5.19 -33.35
CA ARG A 198 -17.54 5.28 -33.30
C ARG A 198 -17.97 6.48 -34.12
N TYR A 199 -18.85 6.23 -35.05
CA TYR A 199 -19.56 7.29 -35.76
C TYR A 199 -20.84 7.65 -34.97
N ILE A 200 -21.07 8.93 -34.75
CA ILE A 200 -22.27 9.42 -34.07
C ILE A 200 -22.90 10.47 -34.97
N GLU A 201 -24.07 10.18 -35.47
CA GLU A 201 -24.87 11.11 -36.29
C GLU A 201 -26.00 11.65 -35.43
N ASN A 202 -26.15 13.00 -35.40
CA ASN A 202 -27.21 13.70 -34.67
C ASN A 202 -27.33 13.32 -33.21
N GLY A 203 -26.22 12.98 -32.53
CA GLY A 203 -26.19 12.65 -31.12
C GLY A 203 -26.76 11.27 -30.75
N LYS A 204 -26.95 10.38 -31.70
CA LYS A 204 -27.38 8.98 -31.51
C LYS A 204 -26.30 8.01 -31.91
#